data_f77dad81b903de0c7bc05aa5c01274b5
#
_entry.id   f77dad81b903de0c7bc05aa5c01274b5
#
_cell.length_a   1.000
_cell.length_b   1.000
_cell.length_c   1.000
_cell.angle_alpha   90.00
_cell.angle_beta   90.00
_cell.angle_gamma   90.00
#
_symmetry.space_group_name_H-M   'P 1'
#
loop_
_entity.id
_entity.type
_entity.pdbx_description
1 polymer ?
#
loop_
_entity_poly.entity_id
_entity_poly.type
_entity_poly.pdbx_seq_one_letter_code
_entity_poly.pdbx_strand_id
1 'polypeptide(L)' 'MRVFAKEPGKKPDLASPFVLPEGATVHDLAERVHKDVAAALRFARIWGHAKFDGQQVDRQHVLADRDVVELHS' A
#
# COMPACT_ATOMS: atom_id res chain seq x y z
N MET A 1 6.51 5.24 -9.98
CA MET A 1 5.55 4.12 -10.08
C MET A 1 4.18 4.52 -9.54
N ARG A 2 3.17 3.79 -9.93
CA ARG A 2 1.79 4.02 -9.47
C ARG A 2 1.38 2.87 -8.58
N VAL A 3 0.85 3.20 -7.41
CA VAL A 3 0.31 2.21 -6.49
C VAL A 3 -1.08 2.63 -6.03
N PHE A 4 -1.89 1.67 -5.64
CA PHE A 4 -3.27 1.91 -5.24
C PHE A 4 -3.45 1.54 -3.79
N ALA A 5 -4.05 2.43 -3.01
CA ALA A 5 -4.39 2.16 -1.62
C ALA A 5 -5.86 1.78 -1.51
N LYS A 6 -6.17 0.85 -0.62
CA LYS A 6 -7.56 0.51 -0.32
C LYS A 6 -7.76 0.39 1.18
N GLU A 7 -8.98 0.62 1.63
CA GLU A 7 -9.34 0.35 3.01
C GLU A 7 -9.70 -1.13 3.18
N PRO A 8 -9.48 -1.71 4.38
CA PRO A 8 -9.84 -3.10 4.64
C PRO A 8 -11.32 -3.37 4.33
N GLY A 9 -11.56 -4.45 3.57
CA GLY A 9 -12.92 -4.87 3.21
C GLY A 9 -13.57 -4.08 2.09
N LYS A 10 -12.89 -3.08 1.52
CA LYS A 10 -13.42 -2.27 0.42
C LYS A 10 -12.67 -2.56 -0.88
N LYS A 11 -13.30 -2.25 -2.01
CA LYS A 11 -12.64 -2.36 -3.31
C LYS A 11 -11.63 -1.23 -3.49
N PRO A 12 -10.51 -1.47 -4.19
CA PRO A 12 -9.54 -0.42 -4.46
C PRO A 12 -10.10 0.61 -5.44
N ASP A 13 -9.70 1.88 -5.27
CA ASP A 13 -9.99 2.94 -6.23
C ASP A 13 -8.87 2.96 -7.28
N LEU A 14 -9.10 2.31 -8.40
CA LEU A 14 -8.11 2.21 -9.48
C LEU A 14 -8.04 3.47 -10.34
N ALA A 15 -8.94 4.44 -10.11
CA ALA A 15 -8.94 5.69 -10.85
C ALA A 15 -8.02 6.75 -10.22
N SER A 16 -7.57 6.54 -8.98
CA SER A 16 -6.78 7.53 -8.24
C SER A 16 -5.52 6.91 -7.64
N PRO A 17 -4.53 6.54 -8.48
CA PRO A 17 -3.29 5.98 -7.98
C PRO A 17 -2.44 7.04 -7.28
N PHE A 18 -1.62 6.59 -6.33
CA PHE A 18 -0.54 7.40 -5.76
C PHE A 18 0.70 7.22 -6.61
N VAL A 19 1.36 8.31 -6.95
CA VAL A 19 2.63 8.28 -7.70
C VAL A 19 3.77 8.36 -6.70
N LEU A 20 4.60 7.33 -6.66
CA LEU A 20 5.71 7.21 -5.73
C LEU A 20 6.99 6.90 -6.50
N PRO A 21 8.17 7.28 -5.95
CA PRO A 21 9.44 6.91 -6.57
C PRO A 21 9.68 5.41 -6.46
N GLU A 22 10.51 4.88 -7.37
CA GLU A 22 10.99 3.51 -7.28
C GLU A 22 11.67 3.27 -5.92
N GLY A 23 11.40 2.13 -5.31
CA GLY A 23 11.95 1.79 -4.01
C GLY A 23 11.11 2.26 -2.83
N ALA A 24 9.99 2.95 -3.08
CA ALA A 24 9.09 3.36 -2.01
C ALA A 24 8.50 2.16 -1.27
N THR A 25 8.25 2.34 0.02
CA THR A 25 7.75 1.29 0.91
C THR A 25 6.27 1.49 1.22
N VAL A 26 5.69 0.49 1.90
CA VAL A 26 4.32 0.58 2.43
C VAL A 26 4.19 1.81 3.33
N HIS A 27 5.20 2.09 4.17
CA HIS A 27 5.19 3.27 5.04
C HIS A 27 5.13 4.57 4.23
N ASP A 28 5.89 4.64 3.13
CA ASP A 28 5.89 5.82 2.25
C ASP A 28 4.50 6.06 1.66
N LEU A 29 3.82 5.00 1.23
CA LEU A 29 2.46 5.10 0.74
C LEU A 29 1.51 5.59 1.83
N ALA A 30 1.64 5.03 3.05
CA ALA A 30 0.78 5.42 4.16
C ALA A 30 0.92 6.91 4.48
N GLU A 31 2.13 7.44 4.44
CA GLU A 31 2.37 8.87 4.65
C GLU A 31 1.73 9.74 3.57
N ARG A 32 1.68 9.25 2.34
CA ARG A 32 1.02 9.95 1.23
C ARG A 32 -0.51 9.96 1.40
N VAL A 33 -1.05 8.93 2.05
CA VAL A 33 -2.49 8.88 2.35
C VAL A 33 -2.82 9.88 3.46
N HIS A 34 -2.17 9.77 4.61
CA HIS A 34 -2.30 10.71 5.72
C HIS A 34 -1.28 10.33 6.81
N LYS A 35 -0.73 11.35 7.47
CA LYS A 35 0.27 11.14 8.54
C LYS A 35 -0.28 10.26 9.67
N ASP A 36 -1.56 10.38 10.00
CA ASP A 36 -2.17 9.58 11.06
C ASP A 36 -2.31 8.12 10.67
N VAL A 37 -2.53 7.85 9.38
CA VAL A 37 -2.55 6.48 8.85
C VAL A 37 -1.16 5.87 8.99
N ALA A 38 -0.11 6.61 8.63
CA ALA A 38 1.26 6.15 8.75
C ALA A 38 1.64 5.87 10.21
N ALA A 39 1.23 6.74 11.13
CA ALA A 39 1.52 6.58 12.55
C ALA A 39 0.82 5.36 13.15
N ALA A 40 -0.39 5.05 12.72
CA ALA A 40 -1.18 3.93 13.20
C ALA A 40 -0.93 2.62 12.45
N LEU A 41 -0.16 2.66 11.38
CA LEU A 41 0.07 1.51 10.50
C LEU A 41 0.73 0.36 11.24
N ARG A 42 0.12 -0.82 11.18
CA ARG A 42 0.64 -2.05 11.79
C ARG A 42 1.20 -2.99 10.74
N PHE A 43 0.46 -3.22 9.67
CA PHE A 43 0.87 -4.08 8.56
C PHE A 43 0.02 -3.73 7.34
N ALA A 44 0.32 -4.36 6.21
CA ALA A 44 -0.47 -4.20 4.99
C ALA A 44 -0.64 -5.54 4.30
N ARG A 45 -1.61 -5.61 3.40
CA ARG A 45 -1.77 -6.74 2.49
C ARG A 45 -1.60 -6.22 1.07
N ILE A 46 -0.96 -7.04 0.24
CA ILE A 46 -0.56 -6.64 -1.12
C ILE A 46 -1.22 -7.56 -2.15
N TRP A 47 -1.73 -6.95 -3.21
CA TRP A 47 -2.15 -7.63 -4.43
C TRP A 47 -1.36 -7.04 -5.59
N GLY A 48 -0.83 -7.90 -6.45
CA GLY A 48 -0.01 -7.49 -7.60
C GLY A 48 1.27 -8.28 -7.65
N HIS A 49 2.38 -7.70 -7.24
CA HIS A 49 3.70 -8.34 -7.28
C HIS A 49 4.05 -9.09 -5.98
N ALA A 50 3.06 -9.42 -5.18
CA ALA A 50 3.24 -10.25 -3.99
C ALA A 50 3.43 -11.73 -4.38
N LYS A 51 3.92 -12.55 -3.46
CA LYS A 51 4.06 -14.00 -3.66
C LYS A 51 2.70 -14.65 -3.87
N PHE A 52 1.66 -14.12 -3.24
CA PHE A 52 0.27 -14.55 -3.42
C PHE A 52 -0.64 -13.36 -3.09
N ASP A 53 -1.86 -13.42 -3.63
CA ASP A 53 -2.82 -12.33 -3.42
C ASP A 53 -3.17 -12.18 -1.94
N GLY A 54 -3.11 -10.94 -1.45
CA GLY A 54 -3.39 -10.66 -0.05
C GLY A 54 -2.24 -10.99 0.89
N GLN A 55 -1.02 -11.15 0.38
CA GLN A 55 0.15 -11.39 1.23
C GLN A 55 0.29 -10.29 2.27
N GLN A 56 0.43 -10.69 3.54
CA GLN A 56 0.68 -9.75 4.62
C GLN A 56 2.16 -9.35 4.61
N VAL A 57 2.40 -8.03 4.67
CA VAL A 57 3.74 -7.47 4.68
C VAL A 57 3.85 -6.40 5.75
N ASP A 58 5.08 -6.08 6.17
CA ASP A 58 5.31 -5.02 7.14
C ASP A 58 5.47 -3.67 6.44
N ARG A 59 5.64 -2.61 7.25
CA ARG A 59 5.75 -1.25 6.73
C ARG A 59 7.01 -0.99 5.90
N GLN A 60 8.02 -1.84 6.02
CA GLN A 60 9.28 -1.68 5.29
C GLN A 60 9.27 -2.38 3.94
N HIS A 61 8.20 -3.09 3.62
CA HIS A 61 8.11 -3.81 2.34
C HIS A 61 8.16 -2.83 1.17
N VAL A 62 9.05 -3.10 0.21
CA VAL A 62 9.22 -2.28 -0.99
C VAL A 62 8.11 -2.61 -1.98
N LEU A 63 7.43 -1.56 -2.45
CA LEU A 63 6.32 -1.69 -3.38
C LEU A 63 6.80 -1.82 -4.82
N ALA A 64 5.96 -2.40 -5.67
CA ALA A 64 6.18 -2.48 -7.10
C ALA A 64 5.08 -1.71 -7.83
N ASP A 65 5.35 -1.35 -9.08
CA ASP A 65 4.39 -0.62 -9.90
C ASP A 65 3.07 -1.39 -10.00
N ARG A 66 1.96 -0.66 -9.82
CA ARG A 66 0.59 -1.18 -9.89
C ARG A 66 0.18 -2.10 -8.74
N ASP A 67 0.96 -2.15 -7.67
CA ASP A 67 0.52 -2.87 -6.48
C ASP A 67 -0.72 -2.23 -5.89
N VAL A 68 -1.61 -3.09 -5.38
CA VAL A 68 -2.77 -2.66 -4.59
C VAL A 68 -2.44 -2.97 -3.13
N VAL A 69 -2.50 -1.97 -2.28
CA VAL A 69 -2.06 -2.06 -0.89
C VAL A 69 -3.24 -1.77 0.04
N GLU A 70 -3.57 -2.75 0.89
CA GLU A 70 -4.57 -2.60 1.93
C GLU A 70 -3.85 -2.28 3.24
N LEU A 71 -4.03 -1.05 3.73
CA LEU A 71 -3.35 -0.57 4.95
C LEU A 71 -4.18 -0.94 6.18
N HIS A 72 -3.54 -1.58 7.16
CA HIS A 72 -4.16 -1.99 8.41
C HIS A 72 -3.55 -1.25 9.60
N SER A 73 -4.40 -0.64 10.37
CA SER A 73 -4.02 0.05 11.61
C SER A 73 -4.44 -0.73 12.84
#